data_e2eceb3ec1193a68473f095cdc25e449
#
_entry.id   e2eceb3ec1193a68473f095cdc25e449
#
_cell.length_a   1.000
_cell.length_b   1.000
_cell.length_c   1.000
_cell.angle_alpha   90.00
_cell.angle_beta   90.00
_cell.angle_gamma   90.00
#
_symmetry.space_group_name_H-M   'P 1'
#
loop_
_entity.id
_entity.type
_entity.pdbx_description
1 polymer ?
#
loop_
_entity_poly.entity_id
_entity_poly.type
_entity_poly.pdbx_seq_one_letter_code
_entity_poly.pdbx_strand_id
1 'polypeptide(L)'
;MTRGQFSMTLQASWAKADLNPETLRRGLEDLARRLGMEIKVRFTDPRSRQRFAIMVTGETHCFDALIGARLTAEPVLVIGNRADFAPRAKAAGLPFQHLAWTDRAAAEAQVLRLLEENKIDFVVLARFMKILSPNFVWRYKNKIINIHPSLLPSFPGPQAYRQAYESGVKIAGVTAHFVSMRLDEGPIIAQGSFEIKPAMELKEIVARGQKLEAKVLVKAVKLYLGKHLDVYWGIVKEV
;
A
#
# COMPACT_ATOMS: atom_id res chain seq x y z
N MET A 1 8.35 -26.99 11.52
CA MET A 1 8.24 -25.95 12.56
C MET A 1 8.85 -24.67 12.01
N THR A 2 8.04 -23.71 11.60
CA THR A 2 8.51 -22.37 11.28
C THR A 2 8.99 -21.75 12.60
N ARG A 3 10.29 -21.41 12.69
CA ARG A 3 10.81 -20.64 13.82
C ARG A 3 9.98 -19.35 13.89
N GLY A 4 9.28 -19.15 15.00
CA GLY A 4 8.40 -18.01 15.19
C GLY A 4 9.19 -16.71 15.09
N GLN A 5 8.88 -15.90 14.09
CA GLN A 5 9.44 -14.55 13.96
C GLN A 5 8.49 -13.59 14.67
N PHE A 6 8.97 -12.94 15.73
CA PHE A 6 8.22 -11.89 16.41
C PHE A 6 8.52 -10.54 15.75
N SER A 7 7.47 -9.78 15.43
CA SER A 7 7.60 -8.40 14.95
C SER A 7 6.52 -7.53 15.58
N MET A 8 6.90 -6.33 16.01
CA MET A 8 6.01 -5.36 16.63
C MET A 8 6.28 -3.97 16.04
N THR A 9 5.22 -3.24 15.72
CA THR A 9 5.30 -1.82 15.36
C THR A 9 4.58 -1.02 16.45
N LEU A 10 5.29 -0.05 17.03
CA LEU A 10 4.74 0.90 17.99
C LEU A 10 4.75 2.29 17.37
N GLN A 11 3.68 3.03 17.60
CA GLN A 11 3.62 4.46 17.33
C GLN A 11 3.29 5.17 18.64
N ALA A 12 4.09 6.18 18.98
CA ALA A 12 3.88 6.97 20.17
C ALA A 12 4.07 8.45 19.86
N SER A 13 3.37 9.29 20.60
CA SER A 13 3.48 10.74 20.52
C SER A 13 3.95 11.30 21.85
N TRP A 14 4.82 12.28 21.81
CA TRP A 14 5.32 12.99 22.98
C TRP A 14 5.13 14.49 22.80
N ALA A 15 4.99 15.20 23.91
CA ALA A 15 5.20 16.63 23.93
C ALA A 15 6.66 16.93 23.58
N LYS A 16 6.92 17.99 22.81
CA LYS A 16 8.27 18.31 22.31
C LYS A 16 9.29 18.50 23.44
N ALA A 17 8.85 18.95 24.62
CA ALA A 17 9.68 19.16 25.79
C ALA A 17 10.15 17.85 26.44
N ASP A 18 9.41 16.75 26.26
CA ASP A 18 9.63 15.49 27.00
C ASP A 18 10.41 14.45 26.17
N LEU A 19 10.64 14.73 24.88
CA LEU A 19 11.34 13.83 23.98
C LEU A 19 12.79 14.25 23.77
N ASN A 20 13.73 13.44 24.24
CA ASN A 20 15.11 13.47 23.79
C ASN A 20 15.35 12.31 22.80
N PRO A 21 15.40 12.58 21.47
CA PRO A 21 15.55 11.56 20.44
C PRO A 21 16.83 10.73 20.59
N GLU A 22 17.92 11.37 21.01
CA GLU A 22 19.24 10.73 21.18
C GLU A 22 19.22 9.72 22.32
N THR A 23 18.68 10.11 23.47
CA THR A 23 18.56 9.24 24.66
C THR A 23 17.65 8.06 24.38
N LEU A 24 16.50 8.31 23.70
CA LEU A 24 15.59 7.24 23.34
C LEU A 24 16.23 6.26 22.33
N ARG A 25 16.93 6.78 21.33
CA ARG A 25 17.65 5.94 20.35
C ARG A 25 18.65 5.03 21.02
N ARG A 26 19.54 5.58 21.87
CA ARG A 26 20.53 4.80 22.60
C ARG A 26 19.91 3.72 23.48
N GLY A 27 18.86 4.07 24.24
CA GLY A 27 18.15 3.09 25.08
C GLY A 27 17.55 1.94 24.27
N LEU A 28 16.99 2.23 23.10
CA LEU A 28 16.43 1.20 22.21
C LEU A 28 17.52 0.37 21.51
N GLU A 29 18.67 0.94 21.17
CA GLU A 29 19.83 0.21 20.65
C GLU A 29 20.42 -0.74 21.69
N ASP A 30 20.50 -0.32 22.96
CA ASP A 30 20.93 -1.17 24.07
C ASP A 30 19.94 -2.32 24.30
N LEU A 31 18.65 -2.04 24.24
CA LEU A 31 17.60 -3.06 24.34
C LEU A 31 17.68 -4.05 23.17
N ALA A 32 17.88 -3.56 21.95
CA ALA A 32 18.04 -4.38 20.75
C ALA A 32 19.21 -5.39 20.92
N ARG A 33 20.35 -4.91 21.39
CA ARG A 33 21.52 -5.76 21.64
C ARG A 33 21.24 -6.82 22.72
N ARG A 34 20.60 -6.43 23.82
CA ARG A 34 20.29 -7.34 24.93
C ARG A 34 19.31 -8.44 24.56
N LEU A 35 18.35 -8.14 23.68
CA LEU A 35 17.31 -9.07 23.28
C LEU A 35 17.64 -9.82 21.96
N GLY A 36 18.76 -9.51 21.30
CA GLY A 36 19.08 -10.07 19.98
C GLY A 36 18.05 -9.69 18.91
N MET A 37 17.47 -8.49 19.01
CA MET A 37 16.42 -8.00 18.12
C MET A 37 16.93 -6.85 17.25
N GLU A 38 16.33 -6.67 16.07
CA GLU A 38 16.50 -5.46 15.28
C GLU A 38 15.42 -4.44 15.69
N ILE A 39 15.83 -3.26 16.17
CA ILE A 39 14.91 -2.16 16.49
C ILE A 39 15.22 -0.98 15.55
N LYS A 40 14.22 -0.59 14.75
CA LYS A 40 14.29 0.60 13.89
C LYS A 40 13.43 1.70 14.49
N VAL A 41 14.03 2.86 14.73
CA VAL A 41 13.33 4.04 15.27
C VAL A 41 13.27 5.12 14.21
N ARG A 42 12.08 5.62 14.00
CA ARG A 42 11.84 6.75 13.11
C ARG A 42 11.13 7.88 13.86
N PHE A 43 11.76 9.04 13.91
CA PHE A 43 11.12 10.25 14.41
C PHE A 43 10.50 11.01 13.23
N THR A 44 9.23 11.34 13.33
CA THR A 44 8.51 12.14 12.34
C THR A 44 7.97 13.40 12.99
N ASP A 45 8.14 14.55 12.33
CA ASP A 45 7.43 15.76 12.74
C ASP A 45 5.97 15.62 12.29
N PRO A 46 4.99 15.72 13.19
CA PRO A 46 3.56 15.67 12.84
C PRO A 46 3.14 16.73 11.81
N ARG A 47 3.92 17.81 11.67
CA ARG A 47 3.69 18.89 10.70
C ARG A 47 4.29 18.62 9.33
N SER A 48 5.20 17.65 9.20
CA SER A 48 5.78 17.29 7.92
C SER A 48 4.75 16.54 7.07
N ARG A 49 4.76 16.82 5.76
CA ARG A 49 3.99 16.02 4.82
C ARG A 49 4.50 14.57 4.83
N GLN A 50 3.59 13.62 4.88
CA GLN A 50 3.96 12.22 4.73
C GLN A 50 4.50 11.97 3.33
N ARG A 51 5.49 11.09 3.23
CA ARG A 51 6.17 10.73 1.99
C ARG A 51 5.75 9.32 1.59
N PHE A 52 5.36 9.12 0.35
CA PHE A 52 4.96 7.79 -0.09
C PHE A 52 5.61 7.35 -1.39
N ALA A 53 5.76 6.04 -1.52
CA ALA A 53 6.18 5.40 -2.75
C ALA A 53 4.96 4.76 -3.44
N ILE A 54 4.99 4.76 -4.76
CA ILE A 54 3.98 4.11 -5.59
C ILE A 54 4.64 2.91 -6.26
N MET A 55 4.08 1.71 -6.04
CA MET A 55 4.52 0.50 -6.73
C MET A 55 3.56 0.16 -7.86
N VAL A 56 4.13 -0.13 -9.05
CA VAL A 56 3.38 -0.29 -10.31
C VAL A 56 3.85 -1.50 -11.10
N THR A 57 2.98 -2.04 -11.97
CA THR A 57 3.37 -3.01 -13.00
C THR A 57 3.23 -2.44 -14.40
N GLY A 58 2.02 -2.18 -14.88
CA GLY A 58 1.83 -1.70 -16.26
C GLY A 58 0.60 -0.82 -16.45
N GLU A 59 -0.48 -1.05 -15.71
CA GLU A 59 -1.69 -0.22 -15.80
C GLU A 59 -1.49 1.14 -15.13
N THR A 60 -1.90 2.22 -15.80
CA THR A 60 -1.58 3.59 -15.37
C THR A 60 -2.71 4.31 -14.66
N HIS A 61 -3.96 3.88 -14.82
CA HIS A 61 -5.14 4.61 -14.33
C HIS A 61 -5.12 4.96 -12.84
N CYS A 62 -4.63 4.05 -11.99
CA CYS A 62 -4.48 4.29 -10.56
C CYS A 62 -3.34 5.26 -10.25
N PHE A 63 -2.20 5.10 -10.93
CA PHE A 63 -1.06 5.99 -10.80
C PHE A 63 -1.45 7.42 -11.20
N ASP A 64 -2.08 7.58 -12.37
CA ASP A 64 -2.51 8.88 -12.90
C ASP A 64 -3.46 9.60 -11.96
N ALA A 65 -4.41 8.85 -11.39
CA ALA A 65 -5.35 9.39 -10.43
C ALA A 65 -4.67 9.85 -9.12
N LEU A 66 -3.67 9.12 -8.64
CA LEU A 66 -2.91 9.53 -7.46
C LEU A 66 -2.10 10.80 -7.71
N ILE A 67 -1.43 10.90 -8.88
CA ILE A 67 -0.66 12.10 -9.26
C ILE A 67 -1.55 13.31 -9.47
N GLY A 68 -2.70 13.13 -10.11
CA GLY A 68 -3.69 14.21 -10.34
C GLY A 68 -4.46 14.62 -9.07
N ALA A 69 -4.39 13.84 -8.01
CA ALA A 69 -5.13 14.13 -6.78
C ALA A 69 -4.41 15.16 -5.91
N ARG A 70 -5.18 16.08 -5.30
CA ARG A 70 -4.67 16.95 -4.23
C ARG A 70 -4.59 16.14 -2.94
N LEU A 71 -3.39 15.60 -2.65
CA LEU A 71 -3.10 14.86 -1.43
C LEU A 71 -2.28 15.74 -0.47
N THR A 72 -2.48 15.54 0.82
CA THR A 72 -1.66 16.17 1.88
C THR A 72 -0.32 15.44 2.10
N ALA A 73 -0.01 14.46 1.27
CA ALA A 73 1.24 13.71 1.23
C ALA A 73 1.98 13.96 -0.09
N GLU A 74 3.27 13.64 -0.11
CA GLU A 74 4.18 13.82 -1.23
C GLU A 74 4.53 12.46 -1.86
N PRO A 75 4.21 12.20 -3.15
CA PRO A 75 4.78 11.07 -3.87
C PRO A 75 6.27 11.36 -4.13
N VAL A 76 7.13 10.42 -3.76
CA VAL A 76 8.60 10.64 -3.79
C VAL A 76 9.28 9.71 -4.76
N LEU A 77 8.76 8.50 -4.94
CA LEU A 77 9.41 7.43 -5.66
C LEU A 77 8.38 6.53 -6.32
N VAL A 78 8.65 6.15 -7.56
CA VAL A 78 7.91 5.11 -8.27
C VAL A 78 8.81 3.89 -8.41
N ILE A 79 8.31 2.73 -8.03
CA ILE A 79 9.00 1.44 -8.16
C ILE A 79 8.18 0.55 -9.07
N GLY A 80 8.76 0.10 -10.18
CA GLY A 80 8.09 -0.78 -11.13
C GLY A 80 8.85 -2.09 -11.35
N ASN A 81 8.12 -3.18 -11.53
CA ASN A 81 8.71 -4.45 -11.92
C ASN A 81 8.80 -4.63 -13.45
N ARG A 82 8.44 -3.60 -14.20
CA ARG A 82 8.57 -3.48 -15.64
C ARG A 82 9.19 -2.13 -15.99
N ALA A 83 10.17 -2.14 -16.90
CA ALA A 83 10.90 -0.93 -17.29
C ALA A 83 10.06 0.04 -18.14
N ASP A 84 9.03 -0.47 -18.83
CA ASP A 84 8.16 0.30 -19.71
C ASP A 84 7.29 1.36 -18.99
N PHE A 85 7.26 1.34 -17.66
CA PHE A 85 6.58 2.37 -16.87
C PHE A 85 7.44 3.65 -16.67
N ALA A 86 8.74 3.60 -16.93
CA ALA A 86 9.65 4.72 -16.71
C ALA A 86 9.23 6.05 -17.37
N PRO A 87 8.75 6.08 -18.65
CA PRO A 87 8.31 7.32 -19.28
C PRO A 87 7.15 7.99 -18.54
N ARG A 88 6.23 7.17 -17.97
CA ARG A 88 5.07 7.68 -17.23
C ARG A 88 5.48 8.34 -15.91
N ALA A 89 6.37 7.71 -15.15
CA ALA A 89 6.92 8.29 -13.93
C ALA A 89 7.69 9.57 -14.22
N LYS A 90 8.52 9.60 -15.29
CA LYS A 90 9.24 10.78 -15.73
C LYS A 90 8.31 11.94 -16.10
N ALA A 91 7.20 11.66 -16.80
CA ALA A 91 6.20 12.67 -17.15
C ALA A 91 5.52 13.27 -15.92
N ALA A 92 5.43 12.51 -14.82
CA ALA A 92 4.95 12.99 -13.54
C ALA A 92 6.02 13.69 -12.68
N GLY A 93 7.25 13.83 -13.18
CA GLY A 93 8.36 14.43 -12.45
C GLY A 93 8.90 13.58 -11.30
N LEU A 94 8.64 12.27 -11.31
CA LEU A 94 9.03 11.37 -10.23
C LEU A 94 10.20 10.46 -10.61
N PRO A 95 11.16 10.23 -9.68
CA PRO A 95 12.16 9.19 -9.84
C PRO A 95 11.52 7.82 -10.03
N PHE A 96 12.07 7.03 -10.96
CA PHE A 96 11.63 5.67 -11.24
C PHE A 96 12.75 4.67 -10.99
N GLN A 97 12.43 3.60 -10.28
CA GLN A 97 13.33 2.47 -10.06
C GLN A 97 12.72 1.20 -10.66
N HIS A 98 13.41 0.65 -11.66
CA HIS A 98 13.04 -0.65 -12.21
C HIS A 98 13.69 -1.76 -11.38
N LEU A 99 12.88 -2.63 -10.80
CA LEU A 99 13.32 -3.81 -10.07
C LEU A 99 12.70 -5.06 -10.67
N ALA A 100 13.49 -5.85 -11.38
CA ALA A 100 13.04 -7.14 -11.89
C ALA A 100 12.65 -8.04 -10.70
N TRP A 101 11.44 -8.65 -10.78
CA TRP A 101 10.91 -9.50 -9.70
C TRP A 101 11.18 -10.98 -9.98
N THR A 102 12.37 -11.30 -10.53
CA THR A 102 12.83 -12.67 -10.80
C THR A 102 13.23 -13.39 -9.52
N ASP A 103 13.93 -12.68 -8.65
CA ASP A 103 14.17 -13.09 -7.26
C ASP A 103 13.42 -12.14 -6.33
N ARG A 104 12.36 -12.66 -5.70
CA ARG A 104 11.52 -11.89 -4.80
C ARG A 104 12.29 -11.36 -3.59
N ALA A 105 13.15 -12.20 -2.99
CA ALA A 105 13.86 -11.82 -1.77
C ALA A 105 14.85 -10.68 -2.03
N ALA A 106 15.61 -10.78 -3.12
CA ALA A 106 16.54 -9.74 -3.55
C ALA A 106 15.81 -8.44 -3.94
N ALA A 107 14.70 -8.53 -4.69
CA ALA A 107 13.89 -7.39 -5.07
C ALA A 107 13.29 -6.67 -3.86
N GLU A 108 12.70 -7.41 -2.92
CA GLU A 108 12.14 -6.85 -1.69
C GLU A 108 13.20 -6.19 -0.81
N ALA A 109 14.39 -6.77 -0.70
CA ALA A 109 15.50 -6.17 0.03
C ALA A 109 15.91 -4.83 -0.57
N GLN A 110 15.95 -4.73 -1.91
CA GLN A 110 16.20 -3.46 -2.61
C GLN A 110 15.08 -2.45 -2.40
N VAL A 111 13.81 -2.87 -2.50
CA VAL A 111 12.65 -1.99 -2.23
C VAL A 111 12.75 -1.44 -0.81
N LEU A 112 12.94 -2.30 0.20
CA LEU A 112 13.01 -1.86 1.60
C LEU A 112 14.13 -0.83 1.81
N ARG A 113 15.30 -1.03 1.19
CA ARG A 113 16.40 -0.07 1.23
C ARG A 113 16.00 1.26 0.60
N LEU A 114 15.41 1.25 -0.59
CA LEU A 114 14.93 2.46 -1.27
C LEU A 114 13.88 3.21 -0.45
N LEU A 115 12.96 2.49 0.18
CA LEU A 115 11.93 3.08 1.04
C LEU A 115 12.56 3.75 2.27
N GLU A 116 13.60 3.16 2.85
CA GLU A 116 14.33 3.71 4.00
C GLU A 116 15.15 4.95 3.61
N GLU A 117 15.97 4.86 2.54
CA GLU A 117 16.78 5.96 2.02
C GLU A 117 15.95 7.20 1.66
N ASN A 118 14.76 6.97 1.09
CA ASN A 118 13.82 8.04 0.71
C ASN A 118 12.86 8.45 1.82
N LYS A 119 13.01 7.90 3.04
CA LYS A 119 12.19 8.21 4.21
C LYS A 119 10.70 8.04 3.92
N ILE A 120 10.31 6.93 3.28
CA ILE A 120 8.93 6.65 2.89
C ILE A 120 8.10 6.26 4.12
N ASP A 121 6.97 6.93 4.33
CA ASP A 121 6.04 6.70 5.44
C ASP A 121 5.07 5.56 5.15
N PHE A 122 4.59 5.47 3.91
CA PHE A 122 3.66 4.43 3.47
C PHE A 122 3.83 4.14 1.98
N VAL A 123 3.27 3.03 1.54
CA VAL A 123 3.36 2.54 0.17
C VAL A 123 1.97 2.39 -0.42
N VAL A 124 1.80 2.76 -1.68
CA VAL A 124 0.57 2.54 -2.44
C VAL A 124 0.85 1.57 -3.59
N LEU A 125 0.15 0.45 -3.62
CA LEU A 125 0.19 -0.51 -4.71
C LEU A 125 -0.84 -0.09 -5.76
N ALA A 126 -0.37 0.63 -6.79
CA ALA A 126 -1.20 1.07 -7.90
C ALA A 126 -1.15 0.03 -9.04
N ARG A 127 -1.90 -1.06 -8.87
CA ARG A 127 -1.90 -2.21 -9.78
C ARG A 127 -0.52 -2.91 -9.85
N PHE A 128 0.09 -3.11 -8.69
CA PHE A 128 1.32 -3.88 -8.57
C PHE A 128 0.99 -5.38 -8.49
N MET A 129 1.37 -6.12 -9.55
CA MET A 129 0.94 -7.50 -9.76
C MET A 129 1.93 -8.54 -9.18
N LYS A 130 2.53 -8.23 -8.04
CA LYS A 130 3.44 -9.14 -7.34
C LYS A 130 3.03 -9.27 -5.88
N ILE A 131 3.16 -10.50 -5.36
CA ILE A 131 2.85 -10.80 -3.96
C ILE A 131 4.05 -10.42 -3.10
N LEU A 132 3.81 -9.63 -2.07
CA LEU A 132 4.80 -9.23 -1.07
C LEU A 132 4.96 -10.33 -0.01
N SER A 133 6.19 -10.53 0.46
CA SER A 133 6.46 -11.49 1.52
C SER A 133 5.92 -11.03 2.88
N PRO A 134 5.67 -11.95 3.81
CA PRO A 134 5.31 -11.62 5.18
C PRO A 134 6.29 -10.65 5.84
N ASN A 135 7.61 -10.82 5.62
CA ASN A 135 8.63 -9.94 6.16
C ASN A 135 8.48 -8.49 5.66
N PHE A 136 8.20 -8.31 4.38
CA PHE A 136 7.95 -6.98 3.81
C PHE A 136 6.69 -6.35 4.42
N VAL A 137 5.59 -7.10 4.46
CA VAL A 137 4.29 -6.64 4.98
C VAL A 137 4.40 -6.23 6.45
N TRP A 138 5.13 -7.00 7.27
CA TRP A 138 5.35 -6.67 8.67
C TRP A 138 6.10 -5.37 8.89
N ARG A 139 7.12 -5.09 8.09
CA ARG A 139 7.90 -3.82 8.19
C ARG A 139 7.05 -2.58 7.91
N TYR A 140 6.00 -2.73 7.10
CA TYR A 140 5.05 -1.68 6.72
C TYR A 140 3.61 -2.05 7.11
N LYS A 141 3.43 -2.70 8.27
CA LYS A 141 2.10 -3.08 8.78
C LYS A 141 1.17 -1.86 8.84
N ASN A 142 -0.03 -2.00 8.23
CA ASN A 142 -1.03 -0.94 8.09
C ASN A 142 -0.50 0.34 7.40
N LYS A 143 0.54 0.20 6.57
CA LYS A 143 1.16 1.28 5.79
C LYS A 143 1.31 0.93 4.30
N ILE A 144 0.75 -0.18 3.86
CA ILE A 144 0.68 -0.57 2.45
C ILE A 144 -0.78 -0.59 2.06
N ILE A 145 -1.17 0.30 1.15
CA ILE A 145 -2.53 0.40 0.63
C ILE A 145 -2.56 -0.25 -0.76
N ASN A 146 -3.44 -1.22 -0.94
CA ASN A 146 -3.66 -1.90 -2.22
C ASN A 146 -5.05 -1.60 -2.76
N ILE A 147 -5.20 -1.69 -4.08
CA ILE A 147 -6.50 -1.69 -4.77
C ILE A 147 -6.74 -3.05 -5.40
N HIS A 148 -7.87 -3.67 -5.11
CA HIS A 148 -8.28 -4.95 -5.66
C HIS A 148 -9.58 -4.80 -6.45
N PRO A 149 -9.66 -5.37 -7.67
CA PRO A 149 -10.78 -5.16 -8.58
C PRO A 149 -11.99 -6.05 -8.28
N SER A 150 -12.39 -6.17 -7.00
CA SER A 150 -13.62 -6.82 -6.57
C SER A 150 -14.17 -6.22 -5.28
N LEU A 151 -15.40 -6.59 -4.91
CA LEU A 151 -15.96 -6.36 -3.57
C LEU A 151 -15.48 -7.47 -2.63
N LEU A 152 -14.28 -7.31 -2.06
CA LEU A 152 -13.77 -8.26 -1.08
C LEU A 152 -14.76 -8.46 0.08
N PRO A 153 -14.92 -9.69 0.57
CA PRO A 153 -14.12 -10.89 0.32
C PRO A 153 -14.49 -11.69 -0.96
N SER A 154 -15.38 -11.20 -1.81
CA SER A 154 -15.72 -11.88 -3.07
C SER A 154 -14.60 -11.75 -4.10
N PHE A 155 -14.37 -12.82 -4.86
CA PHE A 155 -13.41 -12.88 -5.98
C PHE A 155 -11.99 -12.40 -5.64
N PRO A 156 -11.33 -12.98 -4.63
CA PRO A 156 -9.93 -12.70 -4.35
C PRO A 156 -9.02 -13.25 -5.46
N GLY A 157 -7.78 -12.76 -5.52
CA GLY A 157 -6.79 -13.24 -6.47
C GLY A 157 -6.91 -12.63 -7.88
N PRO A 158 -6.33 -13.28 -8.90
CA PRO A 158 -6.20 -12.70 -10.24
C PRO A 158 -7.52 -12.70 -11.00
N GLN A 159 -7.63 -11.79 -12.00
CA GLN A 159 -8.75 -11.72 -12.95
C GLN A 159 -10.15 -11.55 -12.31
N ALA A 160 -10.25 -10.82 -11.21
CA ALA A 160 -11.49 -10.70 -10.45
C ALA A 160 -12.70 -10.20 -11.29
N TYR A 161 -12.52 -9.29 -12.24
CA TYR A 161 -13.62 -8.89 -13.17
C TYR A 161 -14.08 -10.04 -14.06
N ARG A 162 -13.17 -10.91 -14.51
CA ARG A 162 -13.54 -12.10 -15.27
C ARG A 162 -14.33 -13.06 -14.40
N GLN A 163 -13.85 -13.32 -13.18
CA GLN A 163 -14.56 -14.18 -12.23
C GLN A 163 -15.98 -13.65 -11.95
N ALA A 164 -16.12 -12.34 -11.73
CA ALA A 164 -17.41 -11.70 -11.51
C ALA A 164 -18.33 -11.84 -12.73
N TYR A 165 -17.81 -11.61 -13.95
CA TYR A 165 -18.55 -11.76 -15.20
C TYR A 165 -19.04 -13.20 -15.42
N GLU A 166 -18.14 -14.18 -15.30
CA GLU A 166 -18.46 -15.62 -15.47
C GLU A 166 -19.42 -16.14 -14.41
N SER A 167 -19.38 -15.57 -13.20
CA SER A 167 -20.33 -15.91 -12.13
C SER A 167 -21.71 -15.25 -12.32
N GLY A 168 -21.88 -14.40 -13.31
CA GLY A 168 -23.17 -13.75 -13.61
C GLY A 168 -23.68 -12.80 -12.53
N VAL A 169 -22.80 -12.25 -11.67
CA VAL A 169 -23.19 -11.28 -10.64
C VAL A 169 -23.73 -10.00 -11.27
N LYS A 170 -24.64 -9.34 -10.56
CA LYS A 170 -25.29 -8.11 -11.06
C LYS A 170 -24.57 -6.85 -10.61
N ILE A 171 -23.66 -6.97 -9.65
CA ILE A 171 -22.88 -5.86 -9.10
C ILE A 171 -21.42 -6.27 -9.13
N ALA A 172 -20.57 -5.44 -9.74
CA ALA A 172 -19.13 -5.50 -9.62
C ALA A 172 -18.63 -4.34 -8.77
N GLY A 173 -17.41 -4.44 -8.27
CA GLY A 173 -16.85 -3.35 -7.51
C GLY A 173 -15.35 -3.47 -7.31
N VAL A 174 -14.84 -2.64 -6.44
CA VAL A 174 -13.42 -2.55 -6.10
C VAL A 174 -13.25 -2.32 -4.61
N THR A 175 -12.15 -2.78 -4.07
CA THR A 175 -11.80 -2.63 -2.65
C THR A 175 -10.39 -2.08 -2.52
N ALA A 176 -10.24 -0.96 -1.83
CA ALA A 176 -8.96 -0.51 -1.30
C ALA A 176 -8.81 -1.02 0.14
N HIS A 177 -7.69 -1.66 0.43
CA HIS A 177 -7.45 -2.30 1.72
C HIS A 177 -5.98 -2.18 2.12
N PHE A 178 -5.69 -2.34 3.41
CA PHE A 178 -4.33 -2.56 3.85
C PHE A 178 -3.85 -3.95 3.44
N VAL A 179 -2.60 -4.05 3.00
CA VAL A 179 -2.01 -5.35 2.70
C VAL A 179 -1.75 -6.11 3.98
N SER A 180 -2.15 -7.38 4.01
CA SER A 180 -1.89 -8.33 5.08
C SER A 180 -1.02 -9.49 4.59
N MET A 181 -0.68 -10.43 5.48
CA MET A 181 0.07 -11.64 5.11
C MET A 181 -0.75 -12.63 4.27
N ARG A 182 -2.07 -12.49 4.28
CA ARG A 182 -2.98 -13.26 3.44
C ARG A 182 -3.38 -12.42 2.25
N LEU A 183 -3.33 -13.02 1.08
CA LEU A 183 -3.65 -12.34 -0.17
C LEU A 183 -5.10 -11.83 -0.13
N ASP A 184 -5.27 -10.54 -0.38
CA ASP A 184 -6.55 -9.83 -0.47
C ASP A 184 -7.47 -9.96 0.77
N GLU A 185 -6.92 -10.34 1.95
CA GLU A 185 -7.64 -10.45 3.21
C GLU A 185 -7.30 -9.34 4.23
N GLY A 186 -6.68 -8.27 3.79
CA GLY A 186 -6.33 -7.17 4.70
C GLY A 186 -7.50 -6.26 5.04
N PRO A 187 -7.36 -5.44 6.10
CA PRO A 187 -8.41 -4.53 6.57
C PRO A 187 -8.89 -3.58 5.48
N ILE A 188 -10.19 -3.56 5.22
CA ILE A 188 -10.82 -2.77 4.16
C ILE A 188 -10.86 -1.29 4.55
N ILE A 189 -10.36 -0.41 3.67
CA ILE A 189 -10.36 1.05 3.87
C ILE A 189 -11.54 1.70 3.15
N ALA A 190 -11.76 1.32 1.90
CA ALA A 190 -12.85 1.88 1.09
C ALA A 190 -13.29 0.89 0.02
N GLN A 191 -14.56 0.95 -0.31
CA GLN A 191 -15.14 0.16 -1.40
C GLN A 191 -15.98 1.05 -2.31
N GLY A 192 -16.15 0.59 -3.54
CA GLY A 192 -17.08 1.14 -4.50
C GLY A 192 -17.65 0.06 -5.38
N SER A 193 -18.84 0.29 -5.92
CA SER A 193 -19.53 -0.68 -6.77
C SER A 193 -20.22 -0.03 -7.95
N PHE A 194 -20.57 -0.83 -8.94
CA PHE A 194 -21.39 -0.45 -10.06
C PHE A 194 -22.23 -1.64 -10.56
N GLU A 195 -23.37 -1.35 -11.14
CA GLU A 195 -24.24 -2.33 -11.76
C GLU A 195 -23.65 -2.89 -13.06
N ILE A 196 -23.73 -4.22 -13.23
CA ILE A 196 -23.50 -4.91 -14.50
C ILE A 196 -24.84 -5.03 -15.22
N LYS A 197 -25.01 -4.27 -16.30
CA LYS A 197 -26.21 -4.33 -17.13
C LYS A 197 -26.22 -5.61 -17.97
N PRO A 198 -27.39 -6.16 -18.34
CA PRO A 198 -27.48 -7.43 -19.08
C PRO A 198 -26.69 -7.52 -20.38
N ALA A 199 -26.49 -6.41 -21.08
CA ALA A 199 -25.75 -6.36 -22.34
C ALA A 199 -24.27 -5.97 -22.22
N MET A 200 -23.75 -5.82 -21.00
CA MET A 200 -22.35 -5.41 -20.82
C MET A 200 -21.40 -6.57 -21.10
N GLU A 201 -20.41 -6.31 -21.94
CA GLU A 201 -19.30 -7.22 -22.18
C GLU A 201 -18.20 -7.06 -21.11
N LEU A 202 -17.36 -8.09 -20.95
CA LEU A 202 -16.25 -8.07 -19.99
C LEU A 202 -15.34 -6.83 -20.15
N LYS A 203 -15.06 -6.40 -21.40
CA LYS A 203 -14.24 -5.21 -21.66
C LYS A 203 -14.84 -3.92 -21.08
N GLU A 204 -16.17 -3.80 -21.10
CA GLU A 204 -16.86 -2.63 -20.54
C GLU A 204 -16.86 -2.66 -19.01
N ILE A 205 -17.02 -3.84 -18.43
CA ILE A 205 -16.91 -4.06 -16.97
C ILE A 205 -15.51 -3.66 -16.51
N VAL A 206 -14.46 -4.12 -17.21
CA VAL A 206 -13.06 -3.76 -16.91
C VAL A 206 -12.85 -2.25 -17.03
N ALA A 207 -13.30 -1.61 -18.10
CA ALA A 207 -13.15 -0.17 -18.30
C ALA A 207 -13.87 0.67 -17.24
N ARG A 208 -15.07 0.26 -16.81
CA ARG A 208 -15.79 0.88 -15.68
C ARG A 208 -15.06 0.64 -14.35
N GLY A 209 -14.61 -0.59 -14.16
CA GLY A 209 -13.87 -0.99 -12.98
C GLY A 209 -12.60 -0.16 -12.81
N GLN A 210 -11.79 0.00 -13.85
CA GLN A 210 -10.56 0.80 -13.80
C GLN A 210 -10.81 2.26 -13.41
N LYS A 211 -11.89 2.87 -13.91
CA LYS A 211 -12.30 4.23 -13.50
C LYS A 211 -12.69 4.27 -12.01
N LEU A 212 -13.31 3.20 -11.51
CA LEU A 212 -13.71 3.09 -10.13
C LEU A 212 -12.50 2.79 -9.22
N GLU A 213 -11.56 1.92 -9.66
CA GLU A 213 -10.30 1.65 -8.96
C GLU A 213 -9.54 2.94 -8.66
N ALA A 214 -9.38 3.79 -9.68
CA ALA A 214 -8.74 5.08 -9.56
C ALA A 214 -9.40 5.97 -8.48
N LYS A 215 -10.73 6.05 -8.48
CA LYS A 215 -11.49 6.85 -7.50
C LYS A 215 -11.37 6.29 -6.07
N VAL A 216 -11.54 4.98 -5.93
CA VAL A 216 -11.55 4.31 -4.62
C VAL A 216 -10.16 4.32 -4.00
N LEU A 217 -9.10 4.13 -4.80
CA LEU A 217 -7.73 4.22 -4.31
C LEU A 217 -7.40 5.62 -3.78
N VAL A 218 -7.74 6.67 -4.53
CA VAL A 218 -7.55 8.06 -4.07
C VAL A 218 -8.36 8.34 -2.81
N LYS A 219 -9.61 7.85 -2.73
CA LYS A 219 -10.44 7.97 -1.52
C LYS A 219 -9.75 7.31 -0.32
N ALA A 220 -9.25 6.08 -0.49
CA ALA A 220 -8.58 5.33 0.57
C ALA A 220 -7.31 6.05 1.07
N VAL A 221 -6.49 6.59 0.15
CA VAL A 221 -5.29 7.35 0.52
C VAL A 221 -5.67 8.64 1.27
N LYS A 222 -6.74 9.33 0.87
CA LYS A 222 -7.23 10.52 1.60
C LYS A 222 -7.71 10.18 3.01
N LEU A 223 -8.46 9.09 3.18
CA LEU A 223 -8.89 8.60 4.49
C LEU A 223 -7.69 8.26 5.38
N TYR A 224 -6.70 7.55 4.83
CA TYR A 224 -5.46 7.24 5.55
C TYR A 224 -4.72 8.50 6.01
N LEU A 225 -4.61 9.50 5.14
CA LEU A 225 -3.93 10.77 5.44
C LEU A 225 -4.69 11.65 6.43
N GLY A 226 -6.01 11.51 6.50
CA GLY A 226 -6.84 12.20 7.47
C GLY A 226 -6.61 11.76 8.91
N LYS A 227 -5.86 10.67 9.13
CA LYS A 227 -5.59 10.05 10.45
C LYS A 227 -6.86 9.65 11.21
N HIS A 228 -7.96 9.45 10.49
CA HIS A 228 -9.24 9.02 11.04
C HIS A 228 -9.47 7.51 10.92
N LEU A 229 -8.38 6.74 10.63
CA LEU A 229 -8.47 5.30 10.51
C LEU A 229 -7.77 4.63 11.69
N ASP A 230 -8.51 3.84 12.42
CA ASP A 230 -7.95 2.89 13.39
C ASP A 230 -8.18 1.45 12.90
N VAL A 231 -7.18 0.60 13.08
CA VAL A 231 -7.24 -0.82 12.71
C VAL A 231 -7.34 -1.66 13.97
N TYR A 232 -8.57 -2.04 14.29
CA TYR A 232 -8.86 -2.83 15.48
C TYR A 232 -9.37 -4.22 15.09
N TRP A 233 -8.68 -5.27 15.55
CA TRP A 233 -8.99 -6.68 15.22
C TRP A 233 -9.15 -6.96 13.71
N GLY A 234 -8.32 -6.33 12.87
CA GLY A 234 -8.37 -6.53 11.42
C GLY A 234 -9.50 -5.77 10.71
N ILE A 235 -10.21 -4.91 11.41
CA ILE A 235 -11.27 -4.05 10.86
C ILE A 235 -10.82 -2.60 10.95
N VAL A 236 -10.97 -1.86 9.84
CA VAL A 236 -10.77 -0.40 9.83
C VAL A 236 -12.01 0.27 10.38
N LYS A 237 -11.81 1.15 11.35
CA LYS A 237 -12.86 2.06 11.87
C LYS A 237 -12.47 3.49 11.55
N GLU A 238 -13.43 4.28 11.08
CA GLU A 238 -13.30 5.73 10.99
C GLU A 238 -13.55 6.31 12.38
N VAL A 239 -12.61 7.12 12.91
CA VAL A 239 -12.64 7.77 14.23
C VAL A 239 -12.65 9.28 14.10
#